data_dcf1a584d26a29605771b089502ad5ab
#
_entry.id   dcf1a584d26a29605771b089502ad5ab
#
_cell.length_a   1.000
_cell.length_b   1.000
_cell.length_c   1.000
_cell.angle_alpha   90.00
_cell.angle_beta   90.00
_cell.angle_gamma   90.00
#
_symmetry.space_group_name_H-M   'P 1'
#
loop_
_entity.id
_entity.type
_entity.pdbx_description
1 polymer ?
#
loop_
_entity_poly.entity_id
_entity_poly.type
_entity_poly.pdbx_seq_one_letter_code
_entity_poly.pdbx_strand_id
1 'polypeptide(L)'
;MTEFQISADSVEHLLKMISLTDKLEKEADGTLLYFTTNELTVCLHGVNSNVSYKVPISNVVIDPEFVNQAYACINVSKFKAALTKCTNSATQITIRVNHEKKSLTISSASTSIAVSCYDTITETESNSIYNYWTEKMADTTFVSSLAIEITPEILEVADLATKVITGDDNNNIIVLKDNQIIYVDRVALFYKTLSNINSTGTYYLPKSIIDFIKPLIKETKTGITIHYSLDNRHIYFDLPIYSLQVIIDVADLACDLPSNEDYANIIPEDDNHILLKVSKATLKEALSKFDGIFDVSDYRWKQMSWTISEDSLNKGIIQLHHDDFSAEVDTTLDVTVIANTASSSDFSFIIPGVILDNLVSLTDEDELTLNISPVPSNEWHGRGIEISTPTFKAVCTRFVD
;
A
#
# COMPACT_ATOMS: atom_id res chain seq x y z
N MET A 1 -40.55 -12.35 9.23
CA MET A 1 -39.89 -12.05 7.95
C MET A 1 -39.47 -10.59 7.96
N THR A 2 -38.23 -10.29 7.75
CA THR A 2 -37.69 -8.94 7.75
C THR A 2 -37.45 -8.48 6.31
N GLU A 3 -37.89 -7.26 5.98
CA GLU A 3 -37.74 -6.67 4.66
C GLU A 3 -37.36 -5.19 4.78
N PHE A 4 -36.48 -4.71 3.92
CA PHE A 4 -36.10 -3.31 3.82
C PHE A 4 -35.67 -2.94 2.41
N GLN A 5 -35.65 -1.65 2.13
CA GLN A 5 -35.24 -1.12 0.83
C GLN A 5 -33.99 -0.25 0.94
N ILE A 6 -33.13 -0.35 -0.06
CA ILE A 6 -31.93 0.46 -0.22
C ILE A 6 -32.02 1.17 -1.57
N SER A 7 -31.63 2.45 -1.63
CA SER A 7 -31.53 3.17 -2.91
C SER A 7 -30.40 2.62 -3.79
N ALA A 8 -30.52 2.75 -5.09
CA ALA A 8 -29.46 2.35 -6.03
C ALA A 8 -28.13 3.06 -5.73
N ASP A 9 -28.17 4.36 -5.44
CA ASP A 9 -26.97 5.14 -5.09
C ASP A 9 -26.26 4.58 -3.85
N SER A 10 -27.04 4.21 -2.81
CA SER A 10 -26.51 3.58 -1.60
C SER A 10 -25.90 2.20 -1.89
N VAL A 11 -26.49 1.44 -2.83
CA VAL A 11 -25.94 0.14 -3.25
C VAL A 11 -24.65 0.31 -4.06
N GLU A 12 -24.57 1.28 -4.96
CA GLU A 12 -23.32 1.57 -5.69
C GLU A 12 -22.21 1.96 -4.75
N HIS A 13 -22.52 2.79 -3.75
CA HIS A 13 -21.58 3.15 -2.72
C HIS A 13 -21.12 1.92 -1.91
N LEU A 14 -22.05 1.08 -1.48
CA LEU A 14 -21.74 -0.17 -0.76
C LEU A 14 -20.86 -1.10 -1.60
N LEU A 15 -21.16 -1.28 -2.89
CA LEU A 15 -20.37 -2.10 -3.80
C LEU A 15 -18.93 -1.58 -3.96
N LYS A 16 -18.78 -0.25 -4.02
CA LYS A 16 -17.47 0.39 -4.05
C LYS A 16 -16.69 0.08 -2.77
N MET A 17 -17.31 0.22 -1.60
CA MET A 17 -16.66 -0.06 -0.32
C MET A 17 -16.28 -1.53 -0.20
N ILE A 18 -17.16 -2.47 -0.55
CA ILE A 18 -16.84 -3.90 -0.59
C ILE A 18 -15.64 -4.17 -1.51
N SER A 19 -15.57 -3.51 -2.66
CA SER A 19 -14.44 -3.68 -3.59
C SER A 19 -13.12 -3.11 -3.06
N LEU A 20 -13.18 -2.08 -2.23
CA LEU A 20 -11.99 -1.54 -1.55
C LEU A 20 -11.49 -2.48 -0.45
N THR A 21 -12.40 -3.15 0.24
CA THR A 21 -12.04 -4.12 1.29
C THR A 21 -11.23 -5.28 0.74
N ASP A 22 -11.48 -5.70 -0.51
CA ASP A 22 -10.68 -6.72 -1.20
C ASP A 22 -9.18 -6.36 -1.28
N LYS A 23 -8.81 -5.09 -1.06
CA LYS A 23 -7.42 -4.61 -1.02
C LYS A 23 -6.76 -4.78 0.34
N LEU A 24 -7.55 -4.76 1.42
CA LEU A 24 -7.05 -5.03 2.76
C LEU A 24 -6.82 -6.52 2.96
N GLU A 25 -7.73 -7.33 2.42
CA GLU A 25 -7.69 -8.78 2.60
C GLU A 25 -8.40 -9.49 1.45
N LYS A 26 -7.72 -10.46 0.84
CA LYS A 26 -8.24 -11.21 -0.33
C LYS A 26 -9.28 -12.26 0.05
N GLU A 27 -9.38 -12.63 1.33
CA GLU A 27 -10.19 -13.74 1.83
C GLU A 27 -11.13 -13.30 2.97
N ALA A 28 -11.88 -12.22 2.77
CA ALA A 28 -12.96 -11.93 3.69
C ALA A 28 -14.04 -13.00 3.57
N ASP A 29 -14.04 -13.96 4.49
CA ASP A 29 -14.89 -15.16 4.42
C ASP A 29 -16.36 -14.89 4.70
N GLY A 30 -16.68 -13.81 5.41
CA GLY A 30 -18.03 -13.54 5.84
C GLY A 30 -18.42 -12.07 5.84
N THR A 31 -19.69 -11.83 5.51
CA THR A 31 -20.33 -10.53 5.68
C THR A 31 -21.43 -10.66 6.70
N LEU A 32 -21.34 -9.90 7.77
CA LEU A 32 -22.39 -9.78 8.76
C LEU A 32 -23.26 -8.55 8.41
N LEU A 33 -24.54 -8.78 8.26
CA LEU A 33 -25.52 -7.71 8.06
C LEU A 33 -26.24 -7.45 9.38
N TYR A 34 -26.13 -6.25 9.87
CA TYR A 34 -26.85 -5.76 11.03
C TYR A 34 -27.72 -4.57 10.63
N PHE A 35 -28.99 -4.56 11.05
CA PHE A 35 -29.88 -3.48 10.68
C PHE A 35 -30.72 -2.99 11.86
N THR A 36 -31.02 -1.72 11.81
CA THR A 36 -31.97 -1.02 12.67
C THR A 36 -33.17 -0.56 11.84
N THR A 37 -34.06 0.22 12.43
CA THR A 37 -35.20 0.79 11.70
C THR A 37 -34.84 1.75 10.57
N ASN A 38 -33.62 2.31 10.58
CA ASN A 38 -33.22 3.36 9.63
C ASN A 38 -31.89 3.08 8.92
N GLU A 39 -31.14 2.09 9.37
CA GLU A 39 -29.76 1.88 8.93
C GLU A 39 -29.42 0.39 8.81
N LEU A 40 -28.74 0.05 7.73
CA LEU A 40 -28.05 -1.22 7.57
C LEU A 40 -26.57 -1.01 7.84
N THR A 41 -26.02 -1.75 8.78
CA THR A 41 -24.57 -1.87 8.98
C THR A 41 -24.10 -3.16 8.32
N VAL A 42 -23.12 -3.06 7.45
CA VAL A 42 -22.46 -4.19 6.79
C VAL A 42 -21.08 -4.32 7.39
N CYS A 43 -20.84 -5.42 8.10
CA CYS A 43 -19.55 -5.73 8.69
C CYS A 43 -18.86 -6.82 7.84
N LEU A 44 -17.71 -6.50 7.29
CA LEU A 44 -16.84 -7.45 6.61
C LEU A 44 -15.76 -7.87 7.59
N HIS A 45 -15.68 -9.16 7.83
CA HIS A 45 -14.73 -9.75 8.78
C HIS A 45 -13.73 -10.60 8.00
N GLY A 46 -12.45 -10.24 8.08
CA GLY A 46 -11.32 -11.00 7.61
C GLY A 46 -10.46 -11.50 8.77
N VAL A 47 -9.36 -12.18 8.46
CA VAL A 47 -8.44 -12.72 9.47
C VAL A 47 -7.77 -11.58 10.25
N ASN A 48 -7.29 -10.56 9.53
CA ASN A 48 -6.53 -9.44 10.10
C ASN A 48 -7.22 -8.09 9.94
N SER A 49 -8.42 -8.04 9.35
CA SER A 49 -9.12 -6.78 9.12
C SER A 49 -10.60 -6.90 9.37
N ASN A 50 -11.17 -5.85 9.92
CA ASN A 50 -12.60 -5.68 10.06
C ASN A 50 -13.01 -4.33 9.51
N VAL A 51 -14.03 -4.33 8.65
CA VAL A 51 -14.53 -3.13 8.00
C VAL A 51 -16.03 -3.05 8.17
N SER A 52 -16.52 -1.90 8.64
CA SER A 52 -17.93 -1.65 8.86
C SER A 52 -18.40 -0.48 8.02
N TYR A 53 -19.53 -0.66 7.32
CA TYR A 53 -20.20 0.39 6.55
C TYR A 53 -21.61 0.57 7.05
N LYS A 54 -22.07 1.81 7.05
CA LYS A 54 -23.45 2.16 7.38
C LYS A 54 -24.14 2.71 6.14
N VAL A 55 -25.31 2.16 5.85
CA VAL A 55 -26.11 2.54 4.70
C VAL A 55 -27.53 2.87 5.14
N PRO A 56 -28.10 4.01 4.75
CA PRO A 56 -29.49 4.33 5.05
C PRO A 56 -30.44 3.36 4.35
N ILE A 57 -31.46 2.91 5.08
CA ILE A 57 -32.51 2.05 4.58
C ILE A 57 -33.89 2.69 4.74
N SER A 58 -34.84 2.22 3.96
CA SER A 58 -36.22 2.71 3.97
C SER A 58 -37.21 1.55 3.90
N ASN A 59 -38.49 1.85 4.15
CA ASN A 59 -39.60 0.89 4.07
C ASN A 59 -39.33 -0.41 4.87
N VAL A 60 -38.83 -0.21 6.09
CA VAL A 60 -38.38 -1.30 6.95
C VAL A 60 -39.56 -1.98 7.60
N VAL A 61 -39.68 -3.28 7.38
CA VAL A 61 -40.58 -4.17 8.10
C VAL A 61 -39.71 -5.18 8.85
N ILE A 62 -39.59 -4.99 10.17
CA ILE A 62 -38.80 -5.89 11.03
C ILE A 62 -39.75 -6.75 11.83
N ASP A 63 -39.49 -8.03 11.84
CA ASP A 63 -40.14 -8.94 12.78
C ASP A 63 -39.72 -8.56 14.21
N PRO A 64 -40.68 -8.30 15.12
CA PRO A 64 -40.37 -7.84 16.48
C PRO A 64 -39.43 -8.73 17.28
N GLU A 65 -39.34 -10.02 16.93
CA GLU A 65 -38.42 -10.96 17.58
C GLU A 65 -36.96 -10.72 17.17
N PHE A 66 -36.73 -9.90 16.15
CA PHE A 66 -35.43 -9.72 15.52
C PHE A 66 -34.93 -8.28 15.51
N VAL A 67 -35.59 -7.37 16.20
CA VAL A 67 -35.08 -5.99 16.34
C VAL A 67 -33.81 -5.99 17.19
N ASN A 68 -32.73 -5.45 16.62
CA ASN A 68 -31.40 -5.38 17.21
C ASN A 68 -30.59 -6.69 17.19
N GLN A 69 -30.92 -7.64 16.35
CA GLN A 69 -30.11 -8.85 16.18
C GLN A 69 -29.28 -8.76 14.91
N ALA A 70 -28.01 -9.17 15.00
CA ALA A 70 -27.14 -9.27 13.83
C ALA A 70 -27.64 -10.39 12.91
N TYR A 71 -27.72 -10.12 11.64
CA TYR A 71 -28.28 -11.05 10.66
C TYR A 71 -27.31 -11.51 9.62
N ALA A 72 -27.36 -12.80 9.40
CA ALA A 72 -26.85 -13.51 8.25
C ALA A 72 -25.40 -13.25 7.92
N CYS A 73 -24.54 -14.14 8.31
CA CYS A 73 -23.28 -14.27 7.63
C CYS A 73 -23.51 -14.83 6.24
N ILE A 74 -23.09 -14.10 5.21
CA ILE A 74 -23.19 -14.50 3.81
C ILE A 74 -21.83 -14.36 3.14
N ASN A 75 -21.60 -15.18 2.13
CA ASN A 75 -20.39 -15.06 1.32
C ASN A 75 -20.34 -13.70 0.60
N VAL A 76 -19.27 -12.94 0.82
CA VAL A 76 -19.10 -11.57 0.30
C VAL A 76 -19.20 -11.51 -1.21
N SER A 77 -18.57 -12.45 -1.92
CA SER A 77 -18.57 -12.48 -3.39
C SER A 77 -19.97 -12.74 -3.96
N LYS A 78 -20.74 -13.62 -3.32
CA LYS A 78 -22.14 -13.87 -3.71
C LYS A 78 -23.04 -12.68 -3.43
N PHE A 79 -22.85 -12.03 -2.28
CA PHE A 79 -23.57 -10.82 -1.91
C PHE A 79 -23.30 -9.69 -2.91
N LYS A 80 -22.02 -9.41 -3.18
CA LYS A 80 -21.57 -8.43 -4.17
C LYS A 80 -22.17 -8.71 -5.56
N ALA A 81 -22.10 -9.96 -6.03
CA ALA A 81 -22.65 -10.36 -7.32
C ALA A 81 -24.16 -10.18 -7.39
N ALA A 82 -24.89 -10.51 -6.33
CA ALA A 82 -26.35 -10.35 -6.29
C ALA A 82 -26.76 -8.87 -6.28
N LEU A 83 -26.11 -8.05 -5.47
CA LEU A 83 -26.30 -6.60 -5.47
C LEU A 83 -26.03 -6.00 -6.85
N THR A 84 -24.90 -6.31 -7.48
CA THR A 84 -24.54 -5.82 -8.80
C THR A 84 -25.58 -6.15 -9.85
N LYS A 85 -26.10 -7.38 -9.88
CA LYS A 85 -27.10 -7.80 -10.85
C LYS A 85 -28.45 -7.13 -10.63
N CYS A 86 -28.81 -6.82 -9.40
CA CYS A 86 -30.07 -6.14 -9.08
C CYS A 86 -30.01 -4.62 -9.30
N THR A 87 -28.81 -4.01 -9.24
CA THR A 87 -28.66 -2.55 -9.38
C THR A 87 -28.74 -2.06 -10.82
N ASN A 88 -28.37 -2.88 -11.79
CA ASN A 88 -28.25 -2.49 -13.21
C ASN A 88 -29.53 -1.91 -13.87
N SER A 89 -30.70 -1.98 -13.22
CA SER A 89 -31.95 -1.53 -13.81
C SER A 89 -32.97 -0.97 -12.82
N ALA A 90 -32.59 -0.69 -11.59
CA ALA A 90 -33.53 -0.33 -10.53
C ALA A 90 -33.09 0.92 -9.76
N THR A 91 -34.05 1.76 -9.39
CA THR A 91 -33.86 2.91 -8.51
C THR A 91 -33.86 2.51 -7.03
N GLN A 92 -34.46 1.36 -6.72
CA GLN A 92 -34.53 0.78 -5.37
C GLN A 92 -34.36 -0.73 -5.43
N ILE A 93 -33.68 -1.26 -4.42
CA ILE A 93 -33.47 -2.70 -4.22
C ILE A 93 -34.11 -3.10 -2.91
N THR A 94 -34.90 -4.18 -2.93
CA THR A 94 -35.51 -4.77 -1.75
C THR A 94 -34.68 -5.94 -1.28
N ILE A 95 -34.36 -5.95 0.01
CA ILE A 95 -33.67 -7.06 0.67
C ILE A 95 -34.64 -7.71 1.67
N ARG A 96 -34.83 -9.02 1.54
CA ARG A 96 -35.66 -9.84 2.40
C ARG A 96 -34.83 -10.89 3.10
N VAL A 97 -34.93 -10.95 4.42
CA VAL A 97 -34.30 -11.99 5.23
C VAL A 97 -35.34 -13.03 5.62
N ASN A 98 -35.08 -14.26 5.21
CA ASN A 98 -35.89 -15.41 5.61
C ASN A 98 -35.12 -16.26 6.62
N HIS A 99 -35.50 -16.14 7.89
CA HIS A 99 -34.82 -16.81 9.01
C HIS A 99 -35.03 -18.33 8.97
N GLU A 100 -36.23 -18.80 8.63
CA GLU A 100 -36.54 -20.23 8.56
C GLU A 100 -35.74 -20.95 7.47
N LYS A 101 -35.60 -20.30 6.31
CA LYS A 101 -34.86 -20.84 5.16
C LYS A 101 -33.38 -20.48 5.18
N LYS A 102 -32.91 -19.71 6.17
CA LYS A 102 -31.54 -19.20 6.25
C LYS A 102 -31.06 -18.62 4.92
N SER A 103 -31.85 -17.70 4.36
CA SER A 103 -31.55 -17.12 3.06
C SER A 103 -31.86 -15.62 3.02
N LEU A 104 -31.05 -14.91 2.27
CA LEU A 104 -31.23 -13.50 1.93
C LEU A 104 -31.69 -13.41 0.48
N THR A 105 -32.82 -12.76 0.23
CA THR A 105 -33.30 -12.48 -1.13
C THR A 105 -33.07 -11.01 -1.45
N ILE A 106 -32.35 -10.73 -2.52
CA ILE A 106 -32.09 -9.41 -3.06
C ILE A 106 -32.89 -9.28 -4.34
N SER A 107 -33.74 -8.29 -4.43
CA SER A 107 -34.65 -8.14 -5.57
C SER A 107 -34.76 -6.70 -6.06
N SER A 108 -34.91 -6.57 -7.36
CA SER A 108 -35.33 -5.36 -8.07
C SER A 108 -36.62 -5.62 -8.83
N ALA A 109 -37.11 -4.65 -9.59
CA ALA A 109 -38.37 -4.82 -10.36
C ALA A 109 -38.36 -6.02 -11.33
N SER A 110 -37.20 -6.39 -11.85
CA SER A 110 -37.03 -7.45 -12.87
C SER A 110 -36.21 -8.64 -12.46
N THR A 111 -35.52 -8.58 -11.33
CA THR A 111 -34.55 -9.60 -10.92
C THR A 111 -34.73 -9.94 -9.45
N SER A 112 -34.66 -11.21 -9.12
CA SER A 112 -34.69 -11.70 -7.74
C SER A 112 -33.64 -12.80 -7.56
N ILE A 113 -32.74 -12.62 -6.62
CA ILE A 113 -31.63 -13.53 -6.34
C ILE A 113 -31.66 -13.91 -4.87
N ALA A 114 -31.68 -15.21 -4.59
CA ALA A 114 -31.57 -15.71 -3.24
C ALA A 114 -30.14 -16.18 -2.97
N VAL A 115 -29.57 -15.74 -1.85
CA VAL A 115 -28.25 -16.13 -1.36
C VAL A 115 -28.42 -16.89 -0.05
N SER A 116 -27.83 -18.06 0.06
CA SER A 116 -27.85 -18.82 1.31
C SER A 116 -26.99 -18.16 2.36
N CYS A 117 -27.48 -18.12 3.59
CA CYS A 117 -26.72 -17.68 4.75
C CYS A 117 -25.90 -18.87 5.31
N TYR A 118 -24.73 -18.60 5.87
CA TYR A 118 -23.94 -19.63 6.53
C TYR A 118 -24.60 -20.10 7.83
N ASP A 119 -24.60 -21.43 8.02
CA ASP A 119 -25.09 -22.07 9.23
C ASP A 119 -24.15 -21.95 10.44
N THR A 120 -22.93 -21.53 10.18
CA THR A 120 -21.82 -21.64 11.14
C THR A 120 -21.77 -20.53 12.18
N ILE A 121 -22.49 -19.43 11.97
CA ILE A 121 -22.53 -18.34 12.96
C ILE A 121 -23.87 -18.39 13.69
N THR A 122 -23.82 -18.82 14.92
CA THR A 122 -24.97 -18.77 15.83
C THR A 122 -25.29 -17.29 16.14
N GLU A 123 -26.54 -17.03 16.55
CA GLU A 123 -26.95 -15.70 17.03
C GLU A 123 -25.99 -15.15 18.09
N THR A 124 -25.55 -16.01 19.00
CA THR A 124 -24.59 -15.66 20.05
C THR A 124 -23.23 -15.28 19.49
N GLU A 125 -22.73 -15.99 18.47
CA GLU A 125 -21.45 -15.68 17.79
C GLU A 125 -21.56 -14.40 16.98
N SER A 126 -22.66 -14.19 16.25
CA SER A 126 -22.93 -12.96 15.50
C SER A 126 -22.96 -11.74 16.43
N ASN A 127 -23.65 -11.86 17.57
CA ASN A 127 -23.68 -10.81 18.58
C ASN A 127 -22.31 -10.61 19.23
N SER A 128 -21.55 -11.67 19.45
CA SER A 128 -20.18 -11.60 19.96
C SER A 128 -19.26 -10.85 19.02
N ILE A 129 -19.31 -11.12 17.72
CA ILE A 129 -18.54 -10.41 16.70
C ILE A 129 -18.93 -8.93 16.64
N TYR A 130 -20.23 -8.63 16.65
CA TYR A 130 -20.73 -7.27 16.65
C TYR A 130 -20.34 -6.51 17.93
N ASN A 131 -20.49 -7.15 19.08
CA ASN A 131 -20.11 -6.55 20.37
C ASN A 131 -18.61 -6.33 20.46
N TYR A 132 -17.80 -7.31 20.05
CA TYR A 132 -16.36 -7.16 19.97
C TYR A 132 -15.97 -5.98 19.09
N TRP A 133 -16.59 -5.85 17.91
CA TRP A 133 -16.40 -4.75 17.01
C TRP A 133 -16.77 -3.40 17.64
N THR A 134 -17.96 -3.34 18.27
CA THR A 134 -18.47 -2.13 18.93
C THR A 134 -17.59 -1.75 20.13
N GLU A 135 -17.14 -2.71 20.91
CA GLU A 135 -16.24 -2.51 22.02
C GLU A 135 -14.87 -2.00 21.56
N LYS A 136 -14.31 -2.59 20.52
CA LYS A 136 -13.05 -2.13 19.92
C LYS A 136 -13.15 -0.71 19.38
N MET A 137 -14.26 -0.37 18.75
CA MET A 137 -14.51 0.98 18.23
C MET A 137 -14.71 2.02 19.34
N ALA A 138 -15.25 1.60 20.48
CA ALA A 138 -15.40 2.43 21.67
C ALA A 138 -14.15 2.46 22.55
N ASP A 139 -13.14 1.64 22.26
CA ASP A 139 -11.92 1.56 23.04
C ASP A 139 -11.13 2.87 22.95
N THR A 140 -11.05 3.56 24.10
CA THR A 140 -10.35 4.82 24.25
C THR A 140 -8.84 4.70 24.06
N THR A 141 -8.29 3.49 23.98
CA THR A 141 -6.87 3.26 23.70
C THR A 141 -6.47 3.75 22.30
N PHE A 142 -7.39 3.78 21.33
CA PHE A 142 -7.18 4.41 20.04
C PHE A 142 -7.21 5.94 20.08
N VAL A 143 -7.78 6.52 21.12
CA VAL A 143 -8.05 7.98 21.20
C VAL A 143 -6.81 8.77 21.66
N SER A 144 -5.84 8.11 22.29
CA SER A 144 -5.05 8.86 23.23
C SER A 144 -3.71 9.40 22.75
N SER A 145 -3.08 9.06 21.66
CA SER A 145 -1.81 9.77 21.35
C SER A 145 -1.05 9.38 20.10
N LEU A 146 -1.38 8.29 19.46
CA LEU A 146 -0.67 7.86 18.27
C LEU A 146 -1.58 7.98 17.05
N ALA A 147 -1.84 9.23 16.63
CA ALA A 147 -2.59 9.51 15.41
C ALA A 147 -1.71 10.25 14.41
N ILE A 148 -1.84 9.89 13.15
CA ILE A 148 -1.17 10.58 12.05
C ILE A 148 -2.17 10.85 10.92
N GLU A 149 -2.12 12.04 10.36
CA GLU A 149 -2.89 12.37 9.16
C GLU A 149 -2.09 11.97 7.92
N ILE A 150 -2.63 11.06 7.14
CA ILE A 150 -2.10 10.70 5.83
C ILE A 150 -2.63 11.70 4.81
N THR A 151 -1.83 12.70 4.52
CA THR A 151 -2.14 13.74 3.54
C THR A 151 -1.99 13.21 2.10
N PRO A 152 -2.55 13.91 1.09
CA PRO A 152 -2.29 13.57 -0.31
C PRO A 152 -0.80 13.51 -0.67
N GLU A 153 0.04 14.39 -0.08
CA GLU A 153 1.49 14.41 -0.27
C GLU A 153 2.16 13.14 0.28
N ILE A 154 1.84 12.76 1.51
CA ILE A 154 2.34 11.51 2.11
C ILE A 154 1.92 10.31 1.27
N LEU A 155 0.65 10.30 0.84
CA LEU A 155 0.11 9.21 0.04
C LEU A 155 0.82 9.09 -1.31
N GLU A 156 1.13 10.20 -1.97
CA GLU A 156 1.84 10.19 -3.25
C GLU A 156 3.22 9.56 -3.12
N VAL A 157 3.99 9.96 -2.11
CA VAL A 157 5.31 9.37 -1.85
C VAL A 157 5.18 7.90 -1.43
N ALA A 158 4.23 7.57 -0.58
CA ALA A 158 3.98 6.19 -0.16
C ALA A 158 3.57 5.30 -1.33
N ASP A 159 2.73 5.78 -2.25
CA ASP A 159 2.31 5.07 -3.46
C ASP A 159 3.48 4.85 -4.44
N LEU A 160 4.36 5.83 -4.59
CA LEU A 160 5.60 5.65 -5.36
C LEU A 160 6.53 4.66 -4.67
N ALA A 161 6.67 4.74 -3.36
CA ALA A 161 7.47 3.81 -2.57
C ALA A 161 7.01 2.36 -2.74
N THR A 162 5.69 2.11 -2.81
CA THR A 162 5.16 0.75 -3.04
C THR A 162 5.60 0.14 -4.39
N LYS A 163 6.06 0.94 -5.35
CA LYS A 163 6.57 0.46 -6.64
C LYS A 163 8.02 -0.01 -6.55
N VAL A 164 8.76 0.46 -5.55
CA VAL A 164 10.13 -0.02 -5.25
C VAL A 164 10.07 -1.43 -4.67
N ILE A 165 8.94 -1.78 -4.05
CA ILE A 165 8.72 -3.06 -3.40
C ILE A 165 8.76 -4.21 -4.40
N THR A 166 9.70 -5.12 -4.24
CA THR A 166 9.97 -6.20 -5.19
C THR A 166 9.39 -7.57 -4.78
N GLY A 167 8.88 -7.70 -3.56
CA GLY A 167 8.36 -8.95 -3.00
C GLY A 167 6.84 -9.03 -2.92
N ASP A 168 6.28 -10.25 -3.01
CA ASP A 168 4.89 -10.54 -2.65
C ASP A 168 4.71 -10.70 -1.13
N ASP A 169 5.77 -10.49 -0.36
CA ASP A 169 5.75 -10.65 1.08
C ASP A 169 4.87 -9.59 1.74
N ASN A 170 4.03 -10.02 2.66
CA ASN A 170 3.15 -9.16 3.45
C ASN A 170 3.91 -8.13 4.33
N ASN A 171 5.24 -8.15 4.29
CA ASN A 171 6.15 -7.30 5.06
C ASN A 171 6.50 -5.97 4.38
N ASN A 172 5.75 -5.58 3.35
CA ASN A 172 5.97 -4.33 2.63
C ASN A 172 5.41 -3.15 3.43
N ILE A 173 6.20 -2.68 4.38
CA ILE A 173 5.83 -1.65 5.34
C ILE A 173 6.60 -0.37 5.02
N ILE A 174 5.85 0.73 4.95
CA ILE A 174 6.41 2.06 4.93
C ILE A 174 6.36 2.60 6.35
N VAL A 175 7.43 3.17 6.83
CA VAL A 175 7.53 3.74 8.16
C VAL A 175 7.54 5.26 8.07
N LEU A 176 6.70 5.89 8.88
CA LEU A 176 6.69 7.33 9.08
C LEU A 176 7.33 7.61 10.45
N LYS A 177 8.44 8.34 10.45
CA LYS A 177 9.19 8.68 11.67
C LYS A 177 9.96 9.98 11.47
N ASP A 178 9.96 10.85 12.49
CA ASP A 178 10.79 12.07 12.54
C ASP A 178 10.69 12.92 11.25
N ASN A 179 9.48 13.14 10.74
CA ASN A 179 9.20 13.83 9.49
C ASN A 179 9.75 13.13 8.23
N GLN A 180 10.03 11.85 8.31
CA GLN A 180 10.53 11.07 7.18
C GLN A 180 9.60 9.93 6.82
N ILE A 181 9.53 9.64 5.53
CA ILE A 181 9.05 8.36 5.01
C ILE A 181 10.28 7.49 4.83
N ILE A 182 10.24 6.32 5.44
CA ILE A 182 11.33 5.34 5.42
C ILE A 182 10.79 4.04 4.83
N TYR A 183 11.55 3.46 3.96
CA TYR A 183 11.31 2.12 3.46
C TYR A 183 12.59 1.30 3.48
N VAL A 184 12.49 0.03 3.83
CA VAL A 184 13.60 -0.90 3.84
C VAL A 184 13.13 -2.28 3.39
N ASP A 185 13.86 -2.86 2.45
CA ASP A 185 13.81 -4.28 2.11
C ASP A 185 15.23 -4.80 1.81
N ARG A 186 15.33 -6.00 1.22
CA ARG A 186 16.63 -6.62 0.89
C ARG A 186 17.35 -5.94 -0.27
N VAL A 187 16.66 -5.13 -1.05
CA VAL A 187 17.16 -4.60 -2.32
C VAL A 187 17.28 -3.09 -2.30
N ALA A 188 16.45 -2.41 -1.51
CA ALA A 188 16.41 -0.97 -1.44
C ALA A 188 16.13 -0.46 -0.02
N LEU A 189 16.75 0.66 0.29
CA LEU A 189 16.48 1.45 1.48
C LEU A 189 16.35 2.89 1.05
N PHE A 190 15.36 3.62 1.55
CA PHE A 190 15.32 5.06 1.36
C PHE A 190 14.76 5.81 2.56
N TYR A 191 15.13 7.09 2.63
CA TYR A 191 14.63 8.10 3.57
C TYR A 191 14.22 9.33 2.76
N LYS A 192 12.96 9.73 2.83
CA LYS A 192 12.51 11.00 2.26
C LYS A 192 11.97 11.89 3.35
N THR A 193 12.54 13.09 3.49
CA THR A 193 12.06 14.11 4.42
C THR A 193 10.87 14.85 3.80
N LEU A 194 9.80 14.98 4.55
CA LEU A 194 8.59 15.73 4.18
C LEU A 194 8.47 16.98 5.05
N SER A 195 8.19 18.12 4.41
CA SER A 195 8.18 19.43 5.09
C SER A 195 7.00 19.61 6.05
N ASN A 196 5.93 18.85 5.91
CA ASN A 196 4.65 19.11 6.57
C ASN A 196 4.19 18.00 7.52
N ILE A 197 5.03 17.05 7.87
CA ILE A 197 4.68 16.00 8.82
C ILE A 197 5.20 16.36 10.19
N ASN A 198 4.29 16.46 11.18
CA ASN A 198 4.65 16.50 12.59
C ASN A 198 4.40 15.11 13.20
N SER A 199 5.28 14.17 12.92
CA SER A 199 5.20 12.86 13.57
C SER A 199 5.98 12.89 14.88
N THR A 200 5.29 12.65 16.00
CA THR A 200 5.90 12.51 17.33
C THR A 200 6.23 11.07 17.68
N GLY A 201 6.00 10.14 16.77
CA GLY A 201 6.19 8.69 16.97
C GLY A 201 6.62 7.97 15.70
N THR A 202 6.71 6.65 15.80
CA THR A 202 6.95 5.77 14.65
C THR A 202 5.62 5.12 14.25
N TYR A 203 5.26 5.25 12.97
CA TYR A 203 4.00 4.76 12.42
C TYR A 203 4.29 3.82 11.26
N TYR A 204 3.63 2.68 11.25
CA TYR A 204 3.80 1.64 10.24
C TYR A 204 2.62 1.65 9.28
N LEU A 205 2.87 1.81 7.99
CA LEU A 205 1.88 1.81 6.93
C LEU A 205 2.08 0.61 5.99
N PRO A 206 1.32 -0.45 6.18
CA PRO A 206 1.29 -1.56 5.23
C PRO A 206 0.83 -1.11 3.84
N LYS A 207 1.35 -1.74 2.82
CA LYS A 207 0.93 -1.50 1.43
C LYS A 207 -0.59 -1.67 1.24
N SER A 208 -1.20 -2.66 1.90
CA SER A 208 -2.64 -2.90 1.84
C SER A 208 -3.46 -1.69 2.32
N ILE A 209 -3.00 -1.02 3.38
CA ILE A 209 -3.64 0.22 3.86
C ILE A 209 -3.48 1.34 2.83
N ILE A 210 -2.28 1.51 2.27
CA ILE A 210 -2.03 2.53 1.24
C ILE A 210 -2.96 2.29 0.04
N ASP A 211 -3.04 1.06 -0.45
CA ASP A 211 -3.91 0.69 -1.56
C ASP A 211 -5.40 0.89 -1.26
N PHE A 212 -5.80 0.72 0.00
CA PHE A 212 -7.17 0.95 0.46
C PHE A 212 -7.51 2.44 0.55
N ILE A 213 -6.67 3.26 1.20
CA ILE A 213 -6.97 4.68 1.43
C ILE A 213 -6.73 5.55 0.19
N LYS A 214 -5.89 5.13 -0.74
CA LYS A 214 -5.53 5.87 -1.95
C LYS A 214 -6.72 6.34 -2.79
N PRO A 215 -7.71 5.50 -3.16
CA PRO A 215 -8.87 5.96 -3.90
C PRO A 215 -9.74 6.92 -3.08
N LEU A 216 -9.80 6.75 -1.77
CA LEU A 216 -10.57 7.61 -0.87
C LEU A 216 -9.98 9.02 -0.79
N ILE A 217 -8.67 9.13 -0.57
CA ILE A 217 -7.96 10.42 -0.53
C ILE A 217 -8.01 11.11 -1.91
N LYS A 218 -7.86 10.37 -3.01
CA LYS A 218 -7.93 10.93 -4.36
C LYS A 218 -9.31 11.53 -4.68
N GLU A 219 -10.37 10.92 -4.17
CA GLU A 219 -11.75 11.40 -4.37
C GLU A 219 -12.06 12.63 -3.51
N THR A 220 -11.73 12.56 -2.22
CA THR A 220 -12.03 13.65 -1.27
C THR A 220 -11.05 14.81 -1.37
N LYS A 221 -9.83 14.55 -1.83
CA LYS A 221 -8.67 15.47 -1.78
C LYS A 221 -8.33 15.95 -0.37
N THR A 222 -8.78 15.21 0.64
CA THR A 222 -8.51 15.48 2.06
C THR A 222 -7.71 14.33 2.65
N GLY A 223 -6.92 14.64 3.69
CA GLY A 223 -6.18 13.63 4.45
C GLY A 223 -7.11 12.71 5.24
N ILE A 224 -6.59 11.56 5.62
CA ILE A 224 -7.25 10.58 6.47
C ILE A 224 -6.41 10.43 7.73
N THR A 225 -7.05 10.63 8.89
CA THR A 225 -6.38 10.38 10.18
C THR A 225 -6.42 8.90 10.51
N ILE A 226 -5.25 8.33 10.73
CA ILE A 226 -5.05 6.95 11.17
C ILE A 226 -4.63 6.98 12.64
N HIS A 227 -5.29 6.16 13.44
CA HIS A 227 -5.02 5.99 14.87
C HIS A 227 -4.36 4.64 15.10
N TYR A 228 -3.36 4.61 15.96
CA TYR A 228 -2.68 3.39 16.37
C TYR A 228 -3.02 3.07 17.81
N SER A 229 -3.14 1.79 18.14
CA SER A 229 -3.25 1.37 19.53
C SER A 229 -1.92 1.58 20.27
N LEU A 230 -1.98 1.73 21.61
CA LEU A 230 -0.78 1.96 22.43
C LEU A 230 0.25 0.83 22.35
N ASP A 231 -0.20 -0.38 22.07
CA ASP A 231 0.64 -1.55 21.87
C ASP A 231 1.13 -1.70 20.43
N ASN A 232 0.80 -0.76 19.54
CA ASN A 232 1.08 -0.80 18.11
C ASN A 232 0.57 -2.06 17.38
N ARG A 233 -0.44 -2.72 17.93
CA ARG A 233 -1.01 -3.94 17.34
C ARG A 233 -2.22 -3.72 16.46
N HIS A 234 -2.86 -2.55 16.57
CA HIS A 234 -4.06 -2.26 15.78
C HIS A 234 -3.98 -0.88 15.16
N ILE A 235 -4.50 -0.79 13.96
CA ILE A 235 -4.73 0.47 13.25
C ILE A 235 -6.22 0.67 13.11
N TYR A 236 -6.67 1.88 13.43
CA TYR A 236 -8.06 2.30 13.31
C TYR A 236 -8.15 3.60 12.51
N PHE A 237 -9.14 3.69 11.65
CA PHE A 237 -9.55 4.96 11.07
C PHE A 237 -11.06 4.99 10.80
N ASP A 238 -11.62 6.18 10.93
CA ASP A 238 -13.01 6.49 10.70
C ASP A 238 -13.14 7.50 9.55
N LEU A 239 -14.01 7.20 8.62
CA LEU A 239 -14.31 8.05 7.49
C LEU A 239 -15.80 8.41 7.51
N PRO A 240 -16.19 9.43 8.29
CA PRO A 240 -17.60 9.79 8.47
C PRO A 240 -18.34 10.07 7.17
N ILE A 241 -17.63 10.66 6.19
CA ILE A 241 -18.21 10.96 4.88
C ILE A 241 -18.69 9.72 4.12
N TYR A 242 -18.10 8.56 4.43
CA TYR A 242 -18.46 7.26 3.86
C TYR A 242 -19.19 6.37 4.86
N SER A 243 -19.44 6.85 6.09
CA SER A 243 -19.91 6.02 7.20
C SER A 243 -19.12 4.70 7.32
N LEU A 244 -17.80 4.82 7.15
CA LEU A 244 -16.85 3.72 7.06
C LEU A 244 -15.93 3.73 8.27
N GLN A 245 -15.80 2.59 8.91
CA GLN A 245 -14.89 2.36 10.04
C GLN A 245 -14.03 1.12 9.74
N VAL A 246 -12.74 1.22 10.00
CA VAL A 246 -11.77 0.15 9.72
C VAL A 246 -10.91 -0.10 10.93
N ILE A 247 -10.76 -1.38 11.31
CA ILE A 247 -9.74 -1.84 12.26
C ILE A 247 -8.90 -2.91 11.55
N ILE A 248 -7.60 -2.80 11.70
CA ILE A 248 -6.64 -3.75 11.14
C ILE A 248 -5.72 -4.20 12.26
N ASP A 249 -5.54 -5.51 12.39
CA ASP A 249 -4.52 -6.08 13.25
C ASP A 249 -3.16 -6.00 12.57
N VAL A 250 -2.21 -5.34 13.23
CA VAL A 250 -0.86 -5.10 12.72
C VAL A 250 0.21 -5.75 13.59
N ALA A 251 -0.19 -6.72 14.41
CA ALA A 251 0.70 -7.35 15.39
C ALA A 251 2.01 -7.90 14.78
N ASP A 252 1.99 -8.25 13.51
CA ASP A 252 3.15 -8.80 12.77
C ASP A 252 3.92 -7.74 11.96
N LEU A 253 3.55 -6.45 12.09
CA LEU A 253 4.10 -5.37 11.26
C LEU A 253 5.27 -4.62 11.91
N ALA A 254 5.90 -5.15 12.94
CA ALA A 254 7.13 -4.57 13.47
C ALA A 254 8.25 -4.72 12.43
N CYS A 255 8.67 -3.62 11.86
CA CYS A 255 9.85 -3.54 10.99
C CYS A 255 11.01 -2.99 11.82
N ASP A 256 12.07 -3.75 11.95
CA ASP A 256 13.29 -3.25 12.51
C ASP A 256 13.95 -2.30 11.50
N LEU A 257 13.97 -1.02 11.85
CA LEU A 257 14.67 -0.04 11.03
C LEU A 257 16.19 -0.25 11.22
N PRO A 258 16.97 -0.20 10.12
CA PRO A 258 18.40 -0.30 10.21
C PRO A 258 18.96 0.82 11.10
N SER A 259 19.92 0.48 11.93
CA SER A 259 20.67 1.46 12.71
C SER A 259 21.55 2.32 11.79
N ASN A 260 22.08 3.42 12.31
CA ASN A 260 23.05 4.22 11.56
C ASN A 260 24.31 3.40 11.20
N GLU A 261 24.69 2.41 12.01
CA GLU A 261 25.80 1.52 11.75
C GLU A 261 25.48 0.55 10.61
N ASP A 262 24.26 -0.02 10.59
CA ASP A 262 23.80 -0.86 9.49
C ASP A 262 23.78 -0.07 8.18
N TYR A 263 23.30 1.17 8.22
CA TYR A 263 23.29 2.05 7.05
C TYR A 263 24.73 2.34 6.56
N ALA A 264 25.65 2.67 7.47
CA ALA A 264 27.04 2.94 7.13
C ALA A 264 27.74 1.72 6.48
N ASN A 265 27.31 0.50 6.80
CA ASN A 265 27.86 -0.72 6.23
C ASN A 265 27.44 -1.01 4.80
N ILE A 266 26.32 -0.42 4.33
CA ILE A 266 25.79 -0.65 2.99
C ILE A 266 26.09 0.45 1.98
N ILE A 267 26.56 1.62 2.43
CA ILE A 267 27.00 2.72 1.57
C ILE A 267 28.49 2.62 1.23
N PRO A 268 28.96 3.25 0.12
CA PRO A 268 30.38 3.32 -0.19
C PRO A 268 31.21 4.01 0.91
N GLU A 269 32.44 3.53 1.14
CA GLU A 269 33.38 4.16 2.07
C GLU A 269 34.05 5.38 1.43
N ASP A 270 34.38 6.38 2.26
CA ASP A 270 34.98 7.65 1.80
C ASP A 270 36.36 7.49 1.13
N ASP A 271 37.09 6.42 1.44
CA ASP A 271 38.42 6.15 0.89
C ASP A 271 38.41 5.31 -0.39
N ASN A 272 37.23 4.83 -0.83
CA ASN A 272 37.09 4.01 -2.02
C ASN A 272 35.74 4.22 -2.71
N HIS A 273 35.48 5.45 -3.16
CA HIS A 273 34.23 5.79 -3.81
C HIS A 273 34.41 6.74 -5.00
N ILE A 274 33.40 6.78 -5.84
CA ILE A 274 33.21 7.80 -6.87
C ILE A 274 31.93 8.55 -6.58
N LEU A 275 32.05 9.86 -6.47
CA LEU A 275 30.93 10.76 -6.24
C LEU A 275 30.61 11.51 -7.53
N LEU A 276 29.41 11.33 -8.03
CA LEU A 276 28.94 11.86 -9.29
C LEU A 276 27.72 12.76 -9.11
N LYS A 277 27.64 13.81 -9.92
CA LYS A 277 26.40 14.54 -10.13
C LYS A 277 25.78 14.17 -11.47
N VAL A 278 24.47 13.97 -11.46
CA VAL A 278 23.68 13.64 -12.63
C VAL A 278 22.34 14.35 -12.62
N SER A 279 21.88 14.79 -13.79
CA SER A 279 20.52 15.29 -13.91
C SER A 279 19.52 14.14 -13.78
N LYS A 280 18.50 14.31 -12.94
CA LYS A 280 17.38 13.37 -12.79
C LYS A 280 16.74 13.06 -14.16
N ALA A 281 16.48 14.11 -14.96
CA ALA A 281 15.85 13.96 -16.27
C ALA A 281 16.71 13.11 -17.21
N THR A 282 18.02 13.36 -17.27
CA THR A 282 18.95 12.62 -18.11
C THR A 282 19.07 11.16 -17.67
N LEU A 283 19.14 10.91 -16.36
CA LEU A 283 19.19 9.55 -15.83
C LEU A 283 17.88 8.79 -16.14
N LYS A 284 16.74 9.40 -15.94
CA LYS A 284 15.44 8.80 -16.28
C LYS A 284 15.29 8.54 -17.78
N GLU A 285 15.75 9.45 -18.61
CA GLU A 285 15.76 9.24 -20.06
C GLU A 285 16.63 8.04 -20.43
N ALA A 286 17.83 7.93 -19.87
CA ALA A 286 18.71 6.79 -20.12
C ALA A 286 18.07 5.47 -19.66
N LEU A 287 17.47 5.43 -18.46
CA LEU A 287 16.78 4.26 -17.93
C LEU A 287 15.56 3.87 -18.78
N SER A 288 14.82 4.85 -19.29
CA SER A 288 13.64 4.60 -20.13
C SER A 288 13.93 3.93 -21.48
N LYS A 289 15.18 3.94 -21.94
CA LYS A 289 15.56 3.23 -23.17
C LYS A 289 15.42 1.71 -23.06
N PHE A 290 15.36 1.20 -21.84
CA PHE A 290 15.20 -0.22 -21.54
C PHE A 290 13.72 -0.63 -21.42
N ASP A 291 12.81 0.34 -21.24
CA ASP A 291 11.40 0.08 -21.04
C ASP A 291 10.74 -0.55 -22.27
N GLY A 292 9.97 -1.61 -22.04
CA GLY A 292 9.19 -2.29 -23.07
C GLY A 292 10.00 -3.13 -24.05
N ILE A 293 11.34 -3.17 -23.93
CA ILE A 293 12.22 -4.01 -24.75
C ILE A 293 12.38 -5.39 -24.09
N PHE A 294 12.56 -5.38 -22.77
CA PHE A 294 12.71 -6.59 -21.96
C PHE A 294 11.41 -6.97 -21.27
N ASP A 295 11.20 -8.28 -21.03
CA ASP A 295 9.96 -8.77 -20.42
C ASP A 295 9.78 -8.21 -19.00
N VAL A 296 8.59 -7.63 -18.75
CA VAL A 296 8.21 -6.99 -17.50
C VAL A 296 8.08 -8.00 -16.35
N SER A 297 7.80 -9.28 -16.65
CA SER A 297 7.67 -10.33 -15.64
C SER A 297 8.96 -10.61 -14.86
N ASP A 298 10.12 -10.28 -15.45
CA ASP A 298 11.44 -10.43 -14.84
C ASP A 298 11.94 -9.15 -14.13
N TYR A 299 11.07 -8.24 -13.78
CA TYR A 299 11.39 -6.94 -13.15
C TYR A 299 12.33 -7.03 -11.95
N ARG A 300 12.28 -8.11 -11.21
CA ARG A 300 13.09 -8.32 -9.99
C ARG A 300 14.58 -8.48 -10.30
N TRP A 301 14.94 -8.84 -11.53
CA TRP A 301 16.27 -9.33 -11.88
C TRP A 301 16.86 -8.69 -13.13
N LYS A 302 16.23 -7.64 -13.68
CA LYS A 302 16.84 -6.89 -14.78
C LYS A 302 18.05 -6.15 -14.26
N GLN A 303 19.17 -6.72 -14.53
CA GLN A 303 20.47 -6.19 -14.17
C GLN A 303 20.92 -5.28 -15.31
N MET A 304 21.42 -4.09 -14.96
CA MET A 304 22.09 -3.20 -15.89
C MET A 304 23.56 -3.16 -15.53
N SER A 305 24.43 -3.38 -16.48
CA SER A 305 25.86 -3.16 -16.31
C SER A 305 26.17 -1.68 -16.46
N TRP A 306 26.94 -1.15 -15.54
CA TRP A 306 27.39 0.22 -15.55
C TRP A 306 28.90 0.26 -15.72
N THR A 307 29.38 1.04 -16.69
CA THR A 307 30.79 1.35 -16.85
C THR A 307 30.97 2.86 -16.78
N ILE A 308 31.89 3.31 -15.96
CA ILE A 308 32.19 4.72 -15.77
C ILE A 308 33.58 4.99 -16.34
N SER A 309 33.66 5.98 -17.24
CA SER A 309 34.93 6.52 -17.73
C SER A 309 35.02 8.01 -17.41
N GLU A 310 36.17 8.45 -16.93
CA GLU A 310 36.43 9.84 -16.54
C GLU A 310 37.34 10.51 -17.57
N ASP A 311 36.95 11.70 -18.05
CA ASP A 311 37.85 12.53 -18.87
C ASP A 311 38.66 13.53 -18.00
N SER A 312 39.62 14.20 -18.59
CA SER A 312 40.53 15.12 -17.90
C SER A 312 39.89 16.41 -17.35
N LEU A 313 38.55 16.58 -17.45
CA LEU A 313 37.84 17.80 -17.10
C LEU A 313 36.79 17.60 -16.00
N ASN A 314 36.90 16.58 -15.15
CA ASN A 314 35.91 16.17 -14.17
C ASN A 314 34.55 15.83 -14.83
N LYS A 315 34.55 15.43 -16.06
CA LYS A 315 33.40 14.88 -16.77
C LYS A 315 33.56 13.39 -16.85
N GLY A 316 32.47 12.70 -16.65
CA GLY A 316 32.39 11.27 -16.79
C GLY A 316 31.28 10.88 -17.75
N ILE A 317 31.38 9.68 -18.26
CA ILE A 317 30.31 9.05 -19.04
C ILE A 317 29.97 7.75 -18.35
N ILE A 318 28.70 7.57 -18.01
CA ILE A 318 28.18 6.28 -17.60
C ILE A 318 27.64 5.58 -18.86
N GLN A 319 28.11 4.37 -19.11
CA GLN A 319 27.54 3.48 -20.09
C GLN A 319 26.62 2.49 -19.35
N LEU A 320 25.35 2.45 -19.72
CA LEU A 320 24.38 1.48 -19.25
C LEU A 320 24.21 0.41 -20.32
N HIS A 321 24.32 -0.83 -19.95
CA HIS A 321 24.19 -1.96 -20.86
C HIS A 321 23.32 -3.04 -20.26
N HIS A 322 22.46 -3.63 -21.05
CA HIS A 322 21.74 -4.86 -20.71
C HIS A 322 21.49 -5.67 -21.97
N ASP A 323 21.70 -6.96 -21.88
CA ASP A 323 21.40 -7.93 -22.92
C ASP A 323 20.62 -9.12 -22.36
N ASP A 324 19.79 -9.69 -23.20
CA ASP A 324 19.15 -10.98 -23.00
C ASP A 324 19.09 -11.75 -24.33
N PHE A 325 18.46 -12.91 -24.36
CA PHE A 325 18.32 -13.73 -25.56
C PHE A 325 17.57 -13.04 -26.72
N SER A 326 16.85 -11.96 -26.46
CA SER A 326 15.94 -11.31 -27.40
C SER A 326 16.43 -9.94 -27.87
N ALA A 327 17.19 -9.23 -27.04
CA ALA A 327 17.59 -7.84 -27.30
C ALA A 327 18.86 -7.45 -26.54
N GLU A 328 19.54 -6.43 -27.06
CA GLU A 328 20.67 -5.74 -26.43
C GLU A 328 20.40 -4.25 -26.48
N VAL A 329 20.60 -3.56 -25.38
CA VAL A 329 20.44 -2.11 -25.26
C VAL A 329 21.67 -1.49 -24.62
N ASP A 330 22.26 -0.54 -25.35
CA ASP A 330 23.32 0.33 -24.85
C ASP A 330 22.85 1.78 -24.83
N THR A 331 23.16 2.48 -23.77
CA THR A 331 22.94 3.93 -23.67
C THR A 331 24.02 4.57 -22.83
N THR A 332 24.29 5.85 -23.11
CA THR A 332 25.27 6.63 -22.36
C THR A 332 24.62 7.84 -21.72
N LEU A 333 25.19 8.24 -20.61
CA LEU A 333 24.73 9.44 -19.89
C LEU A 333 25.94 10.22 -19.41
N ASP A 334 25.92 11.55 -19.62
CA ASP A 334 26.95 12.45 -19.14
C ASP A 334 26.78 12.75 -17.67
N VAL A 335 27.87 12.73 -16.92
CA VAL A 335 27.91 13.01 -15.49
C VAL A 335 29.05 13.98 -15.16
N THR A 336 28.94 14.62 -14.00
CA THR A 336 30.04 15.42 -13.44
C THR A 336 30.68 14.64 -12.30
N VAL A 337 31.98 14.39 -12.37
CA VAL A 337 32.74 13.75 -11.30
C VAL A 337 33.09 14.79 -10.25
N ILE A 338 32.55 14.62 -9.02
CA ILE A 338 32.83 15.51 -7.88
C ILE A 338 34.07 15.06 -7.15
N ALA A 339 34.18 13.76 -6.91
CA ALA A 339 35.31 13.13 -6.25
C ALA A 339 35.52 11.72 -6.78
N ASN A 340 36.78 11.33 -6.89
CA ASN A 340 37.16 9.96 -7.22
C ASN A 340 38.34 9.56 -6.30
N THR A 341 38.06 8.75 -5.30
CA THR A 341 39.08 8.17 -4.41
C THR A 341 39.35 6.70 -4.74
N ALA A 342 38.69 6.19 -5.78
CA ALA A 342 38.84 4.82 -6.21
C ALA A 342 40.22 4.54 -6.80
N SER A 343 40.71 3.34 -6.57
CA SER A 343 42.00 2.87 -7.12
C SER A 343 41.96 2.62 -8.61
N SER A 344 40.80 2.62 -9.25
CA SER A 344 40.59 2.42 -10.68
C SER A 344 39.46 3.33 -11.16
N SER A 345 39.65 3.92 -12.34
CA SER A 345 38.62 4.70 -13.02
C SER A 345 37.70 3.85 -13.90
N ASP A 346 38.15 2.65 -14.25
CA ASP A 346 37.39 1.70 -15.06
C ASP A 346 36.84 0.57 -14.17
N PHE A 347 35.54 0.55 -13.94
CA PHE A 347 34.88 -0.52 -13.25
C PHE A 347 33.44 -0.70 -13.79
N SER A 348 32.95 -1.90 -13.68
CA SER A 348 31.56 -2.22 -13.99
C SER A 348 30.87 -2.86 -12.78
N PHE A 349 29.58 -2.67 -12.68
CA PHE A 349 28.75 -3.29 -11.67
C PHE A 349 27.30 -3.41 -12.17
N ILE A 350 26.56 -4.28 -11.55
CA ILE A 350 25.21 -4.63 -11.97
C ILE A 350 24.22 -4.09 -10.94
N ILE A 351 23.20 -3.36 -11.38
CA ILE A 351 22.12 -2.87 -10.53
C ILE A 351 20.75 -3.17 -11.15
N PRO A 352 19.71 -3.32 -10.33
CA PRO A 352 18.34 -3.46 -10.82
C PRO A 352 17.80 -2.11 -11.31
N GLY A 353 17.78 -1.91 -12.62
CA GLY A 353 17.44 -0.61 -13.25
C GLY A 353 16.04 -0.11 -12.91
N VAL A 354 15.06 -1.02 -12.78
CA VAL A 354 13.68 -0.65 -12.39
C VAL A 354 13.62 -0.09 -10.97
N ILE A 355 14.36 -0.69 -10.04
CA ILE A 355 14.43 -0.20 -8.65
C ILE A 355 15.09 1.17 -8.63
N LEU A 356 16.17 1.35 -9.38
CA LEU A 356 16.84 2.64 -9.51
C LEU A 356 15.89 3.71 -10.07
N ASP A 357 15.15 3.44 -11.15
CA ASP A 357 14.18 4.39 -11.71
C ASP A 357 13.09 4.76 -10.72
N ASN A 358 12.56 3.78 -9.99
CA ASN A 358 11.57 4.02 -8.96
C ASN A 358 12.13 4.88 -7.81
N LEU A 359 13.35 4.60 -7.33
CA LEU A 359 14.01 5.40 -6.31
C LEU A 359 14.26 6.83 -6.77
N VAL A 360 14.74 7.03 -8.00
CA VAL A 360 14.95 8.34 -8.59
C VAL A 360 13.63 9.11 -8.74
N SER A 361 12.52 8.41 -8.94
CA SER A 361 11.18 9.03 -9.03
C SER A 361 10.67 9.56 -7.69
N LEU A 362 11.21 9.11 -6.55
CA LEU A 362 10.80 9.54 -5.21
C LEU A 362 11.30 10.94 -4.82
N THR A 363 12.32 11.46 -5.49
CA THR A 363 12.82 12.82 -5.23
C THR A 363 12.20 13.84 -6.18
N ASP A 364 12.03 15.08 -5.71
CA ASP A 364 11.55 16.21 -6.52
C ASP A 364 12.70 17.05 -7.07
N GLU A 365 13.92 16.78 -6.63
CA GLU A 365 15.12 17.52 -7.04
C GLU A 365 15.54 17.16 -8.45
N ASP A 366 16.03 18.17 -9.20
CA ASP A 366 16.48 17.99 -10.58
C ASP A 366 17.90 17.44 -10.69
N GLU A 367 18.72 17.60 -9.67
CA GLU A 367 20.10 17.15 -9.61
C GLU A 367 20.28 16.11 -8.49
N LEU A 368 20.87 14.98 -8.84
CA LEU A 368 21.15 13.87 -7.96
C LEU A 368 22.65 13.73 -7.74
N THR A 369 23.01 13.34 -6.54
CA THR A 369 24.36 12.86 -6.21
C THR A 369 24.32 11.34 -6.13
N LEU A 370 25.18 10.68 -6.91
CA LEU A 370 25.39 9.24 -6.85
C LEU A 370 26.73 8.97 -6.18
N ASN A 371 26.72 8.12 -5.16
CA ASN A 371 27.91 7.65 -4.49
C ASN A 371 28.08 6.15 -4.78
N ILE A 372 29.17 5.78 -5.42
CA ILE A 372 29.37 4.46 -6.00
C ILE A 372 30.72 3.89 -5.52
N SER A 373 30.71 2.67 -5.01
CA SER A 373 31.94 1.93 -4.69
C SER A 373 32.35 1.08 -5.88
N PRO A 374 33.56 1.26 -6.44
CA PRO A 374 34.05 0.47 -7.57
C PRO A 374 34.49 -0.95 -7.16
N VAL A 375 34.74 -1.20 -5.89
CA VAL A 375 35.26 -2.51 -5.45
C VAL A 375 34.07 -3.47 -5.24
N PRO A 376 34.08 -4.64 -5.92
CA PRO A 376 33.14 -5.70 -5.58
C PRO A 376 33.42 -6.14 -4.15
N SER A 377 32.44 -6.04 -3.28
CA SER A 377 32.51 -6.65 -1.96
C SER A 377 32.47 -8.18 -2.15
N ASN A 378 33.43 -8.88 -1.58
CA ASN A 378 33.42 -10.36 -1.55
C ASN A 378 32.39 -10.90 -0.55
N GLU A 379 31.66 -10.02 0.12
CA GLU A 379 30.61 -10.34 1.05
C GLU A 379 29.25 -10.29 0.34
N TRP A 380 28.33 -11.13 0.78
CA TRP A 380 26.96 -11.26 0.25
C TRP A 380 26.18 -9.93 0.20
N HIS A 381 26.59 -8.95 0.96
CA HIS A 381 26.04 -7.62 1.01
C HIS A 381 27.01 -6.63 0.35
N GLY A 382 27.14 -6.74 -0.95
CA GLY A 382 27.90 -5.74 -1.71
C GLY A 382 27.39 -4.33 -1.40
N ARG A 383 28.31 -3.35 -1.26
CA ARG A 383 27.94 -1.95 -1.05
C ARG A 383 27.09 -1.47 -2.18
N GLY A 384 25.97 -0.82 -1.85
CA GLY A 384 25.00 -0.33 -2.84
C GLY A 384 25.45 0.94 -3.54
N ILE A 385 24.62 1.43 -4.42
CA ILE A 385 24.68 2.80 -4.92
C ILE A 385 23.85 3.67 -3.99
N GLU A 386 24.45 4.67 -3.39
CA GLU A 386 23.73 5.70 -2.66
C GLU A 386 23.30 6.80 -3.66
N ILE A 387 22.02 7.16 -3.58
CA ILE A 387 21.42 8.28 -4.31
C ILE A 387 21.05 9.31 -3.26
N SER A 388 21.50 10.54 -3.39
CA SER A 388 21.20 11.57 -2.42
C SER A 388 20.85 12.92 -3.05
N THR A 389 19.97 13.62 -2.33
CA THR A 389 19.63 15.04 -2.51
C THR A 389 19.48 15.67 -1.13
N PRO A 390 19.26 16.99 -0.97
CA PRO A 390 19.04 17.59 0.34
C PRO A 390 17.91 16.98 1.15
N THR A 391 16.85 16.47 0.49
CA THR A 391 15.63 15.95 1.15
C THR A 391 15.44 14.45 1.02
N PHE A 392 16.32 13.76 0.28
CA PHE A 392 16.17 12.35 -0.05
C PHE A 392 17.51 11.62 0.01
N LYS A 393 17.50 10.43 0.58
CA LYS A 393 18.59 9.47 0.52
C LYS A 393 18.05 8.08 0.22
N ALA A 394 18.69 7.38 -0.68
CA ALA A 394 18.36 6.00 -0.97
C ALA A 394 19.62 5.18 -1.24
N VAL A 395 19.54 3.90 -0.98
CA VAL A 395 20.55 2.91 -1.37
C VAL A 395 19.87 1.83 -2.18
N CYS A 396 20.39 1.57 -3.36
CA CYS A 396 20.03 0.41 -4.17
C CYS A 396 21.17 -0.61 -4.07
N THR A 397 20.85 -1.84 -3.70
CA THR A 397 21.86 -2.91 -3.66
C THR A 397 22.31 -3.24 -5.08
N ARG A 398 23.55 -3.69 -5.21
CA ARG A 398 24.10 -4.22 -6.46
C ARG A 398 24.21 -5.73 -6.38
N PHE A 399 24.22 -6.36 -7.52
CA PHE A 399 24.54 -7.78 -7.63
C PHE A 399 26.02 -7.92 -7.97
N VAL A 400 26.65 -8.95 -7.43
CA VAL A 400 27.98 -9.39 -7.76
C VAL A 400 27.83 -10.67 -8.54
N ASP A 401 28.48 -10.76 -9.73
CA ASP A 401 28.51 -11.97 -10.56
C ASP A 401 29.23 -13.13 -9.86
#